data_28658b5d7517289be96ae9cf33a705fb
#
_entry.id   28658b5d7517289be96ae9cf33a705fb
#
_cell.length_a   1.000
_cell.length_b   1.000
_cell.length_c   1.000
_cell.angle_alpha   90.00
_cell.angle_beta   90.00
_cell.angle_gamma   90.00
#
_symmetry.space_group_name_H-M   'P 1'
#
loop_
_entity.id
_entity.type
_entity.pdbx_description
1 polymer ?
#
loop_
_entity_poly.entity_id
_entity_poly.type
_entity_poly.pdbx_seq_one_letter_code
_entity_poly.pdbx_strand_id
1 'polypeptide(L)'
;MFETCIAGSLPKPAWLSETQKLWPQWKAQGAELQQAKADATLLWIKAQEDAGLDIVGDGEQSRQHFVHGFLEHVEGIDFENKVTMGIRNGRYDAQVPQVVAALKLKGRVHAFEAQLARAHTRKKLKFTLPGPLTIVDTVADRFYGDKVRMAMAFAELLNQEALALQADGVDIIQFDEPAFNVYMQDAADWGVKALERAVQGLTCTTAVHICYGYGIKANIDWKETLGSEWRQYEAIFPALAKSSIQQVSLECYHSHVPPDLMRLLAGKDVMVGVIDVASDTIETPEQVADTIGEALQFVPKNRLFPCTNCGLAPMSREIAVKKLEALAAGAALARQRYGAPGVAA
;
A
#
# COMPACT_ATOMS: atom_id res chain seq x y z
N MET A 1 -12.91 16.37 -3.46
CA MET A 1 -12.14 16.93 -2.34
C MET A 1 -12.21 15.99 -1.16
N PHE A 2 -11.06 15.67 -0.60
CA PHE A 2 -10.91 14.70 0.50
C PHE A 2 -11.52 13.33 0.19
N GLU A 3 -11.27 12.80 -1.02
CA GLU A 3 -11.69 11.44 -1.35
C GLU A 3 -10.93 10.45 -0.48
N THR A 4 -11.66 9.61 0.22
CA THR A 4 -11.12 8.66 1.19
C THR A 4 -10.69 7.37 0.52
N CYS A 5 -9.57 6.82 0.96
CA CYS A 5 -9.07 5.50 0.54
C CYS A 5 -8.37 4.78 1.71
N ILE A 6 -7.99 3.54 1.50
CA ILE A 6 -7.15 2.75 2.44
C ILE A 6 -5.78 2.50 1.83
N ALA A 7 -4.78 2.15 2.64
CA ALA A 7 -3.48 1.75 2.12
C ALA A 7 -3.58 0.52 1.20
N GLY A 8 -4.37 -0.51 1.58
CA GLY A 8 -4.62 -1.65 0.70
C GLY A 8 -5.20 -2.86 1.43
N SER A 9 -4.41 -3.51 2.28
CA SER A 9 -4.80 -4.77 2.90
C SER A 9 -5.84 -4.62 4.01
N LEU A 10 -6.78 -5.54 4.05
CA LEU A 10 -7.84 -5.69 5.06
C LEU A 10 -7.77 -7.07 5.71
N PRO A 11 -8.28 -7.23 6.96
CA PRO A 11 -8.25 -8.51 7.65
C PRO A 11 -8.95 -9.61 6.88
N LYS A 12 -8.29 -10.76 6.74
CA LYS A 12 -8.94 -11.92 6.11
C LYS A 12 -10.00 -12.51 7.05
N PRO A 13 -11.18 -12.89 6.51
CA PRO A 13 -12.19 -13.58 7.31
C PRO A 13 -11.67 -14.90 7.89
N ALA A 14 -12.14 -15.26 9.10
CA ALA A 14 -11.70 -16.45 9.81
C ALA A 14 -12.00 -17.78 9.09
N TRP A 15 -12.95 -17.79 8.18
CA TRP A 15 -13.26 -18.94 7.33
C TRP A 15 -12.32 -19.06 6.11
N LEU A 16 -11.69 -17.96 5.66
CA LEU A 16 -10.74 -17.96 4.54
C LEU A 16 -9.33 -18.37 4.99
N SER A 17 -8.86 -17.82 6.10
CA SER A 17 -7.51 -18.04 6.58
C SER A 17 -7.37 -17.86 8.10
N GLU A 18 -6.15 -18.00 8.62
CA GLU A 18 -5.82 -17.55 9.96
C GLU A 18 -6.05 -16.03 10.08
N THR A 19 -6.43 -15.56 11.25
CA THR A 19 -6.70 -14.14 11.52
C THR A 19 -5.54 -13.48 12.25
N GLN A 20 -5.41 -12.16 12.11
CA GLN A 20 -4.42 -11.33 12.80
C GLN A 20 -2.96 -11.78 12.55
N LYS A 21 -2.70 -12.28 11.34
CA LYS A 21 -1.37 -12.67 10.87
C LYS A 21 -1.03 -11.98 9.55
N LEU A 22 0.23 -11.61 9.38
CA LEU A 22 0.73 -11.06 8.10
C LEU A 22 0.89 -12.12 7.02
N TRP A 23 1.12 -13.36 7.42
CA TRP A 23 1.30 -14.51 6.53
C TRP A 23 0.35 -15.64 6.90
N PRO A 24 -0.95 -15.41 6.72
CA PRO A 24 -1.96 -16.37 7.16
C PRO A 24 -1.98 -17.60 6.27
N GLN A 25 -2.19 -18.79 6.85
CA GLN A 25 -2.40 -20.00 6.08
C GLN A 25 -3.85 -20.10 5.61
N TRP A 26 -4.06 -20.52 4.37
CA TRP A 26 -5.38 -20.78 3.82
C TRP A 26 -6.06 -21.96 4.52
N LYS A 27 -7.38 -21.88 4.71
CA LYS A 27 -8.19 -22.94 5.33
C LYS A 27 -8.90 -23.83 4.33
N ALA A 28 -8.93 -23.45 3.06
CA ALA A 28 -9.51 -24.21 1.96
C ALA A 28 -8.45 -24.44 0.86
N GLN A 29 -8.77 -25.25 -0.12
CA GLN A 29 -7.91 -25.57 -1.27
C GLN A 29 -8.72 -25.62 -2.58
N GLY A 30 -8.03 -25.56 -3.71
CA GLY A 30 -8.65 -25.74 -5.04
C GLY A 30 -9.81 -24.77 -5.31
N ALA A 31 -10.88 -25.28 -5.86
CA ALA A 31 -12.05 -24.46 -6.22
C ALA A 31 -12.74 -23.81 -5.01
N GLU A 32 -12.77 -24.49 -3.86
CA GLU A 32 -13.33 -23.94 -2.63
C GLU A 32 -12.52 -22.71 -2.16
N LEU A 33 -11.20 -22.75 -2.24
CA LEU A 33 -10.36 -21.60 -1.93
C LEU A 33 -10.62 -20.43 -2.89
N GLN A 34 -10.78 -20.70 -4.19
CA GLN A 34 -11.08 -19.62 -5.15
C GLN A 34 -12.44 -18.99 -4.86
N GLN A 35 -13.46 -19.77 -4.54
CA GLN A 35 -14.75 -19.24 -4.13
C GLN A 35 -14.63 -18.41 -2.83
N ALA A 36 -13.93 -18.92 -1.84
CA ALA A 36 -13.73 -18.23 -0.57
C ALA A 36 -13.00 -16.89 -0.75
N LYS A 37 -11.98 -16.82 -1.63
CA LYS A 37 -11.30 -15.57 -1.99
C LYS A 37 -12.26 -14.57 -2.64
N ALA A 38 -13.11 -15.03 -3.57
CA ALA A 38 -14.13 -14.21 -4.21
C ALA A 38 -15.09 -13.62 -3.17
N ASP A 39 -15.66 -14.47 -2.31
CA ASP A 39 -16.62 -14.06 -1.30
C ASP A 39 -16.00 -13.04 -0.31
N ALA A 40 -14.74 -13.25 0.10
CA ALA A 40 -14.03 -12.33 0.97
C ALA A 40 -13.78 -10.96 0.29
N THR A 41 -13.44 -10.96 -0.99
CA THR A 41 -13.27 -9.73 -1.78
C THR A 41 -14.58 -8.94 -1.85
N LEU A 42 -15.68 -9.60 -2.19
CA LEU A 42 -17.01 -8.96 -2.26
C LEU A 42 -17.46 -8.41 -0.92
N LEU A 43 -17.22 -9.17 0.16
CA LEU A 43 -17.52 -8.75 1.51
C LEU A 43 -16.79 -7.45 1.89
N TRP A 44 -15.52 -7.31 1.51
CA TRP A 44 -14.76 -6.11 1.83
C TRP A 44 -15.05 -4.93 0.90
N ILE A 45 -15.37 -5.16 -0.37
CA ILE A 45 -15.89 -4.10 -1.25
C ILE A 45 -17.17 -3.52 -0.64
N LYS A 46 -18.11 -4.38 -0.25
CA LYS A 46 -19.36 -3.98 0.39
C LYS A 46 -19.12 -3.21 1.70
N ALA A 47 -18.23 -3.69 2.56
CA ALA A 47 -17.91 -3.03 3.83
C ALA A 47 -17.30 -1.64 3.63
N GLN A 48 -16.43 -1.45 2.64
CA GLN A 48 -15.85 -0.15 2.29
C GLN A 48 -16.92 0.82 1.75
N GLU A 49 -17.82 0.33 0.89
CA GLU A 49 -18.94 1.13 0.36
C GLU A 49 -19.93 1.52 1.46
N ASP A 50 -20.28 0.59 2.36
CA ASP A 50 -21.19 0.84 3.49
C ASP A 50 -20.59 1.82 4.50
N ALA A 51 -19.29 1.76 4.73
CA ALA A 51 -18.59 2.75 5.54
C ALA A 51 -18.56 4.14 4.89
N GLY A 52 -18.82 4.25 3.59
CA GLY A 52 -18.87 5.52 2.86
C GLY A 52 -17.55 5.94 2.22
N LEU A 53 -16.60 5.02 2.01
CA LEU A 53 -15.36 5.34 1.30
C LEU A 53 -15.61 5.75 -0.15
N ASP A 54 -14.80 6.66 -0.66
CA ASP A 54 -14.89 7.17 -2.04
C ASP A 54 -14.15 6.28 -3.03
N ILE A 55 -13.02 5.71 -2.60
CA ILE A 55 -12.14 4.83 -3.36
C ILE A 55 -12.06 3.49 -2.62
N VAL A 56 -12.35 2.40 -3.30
CA VAL A 56 -12.36 1.06 -2.73
C VAL A 56 -11.29 0.17 -3.36
N GLY A 57 -10.94 -0.91 -2.68
CA GLY A 57 -9.99 -1.91 -3.17
C GLY A 57 -10.44 -3.33 -2.86
N ASP A 58 -9.73 -4.33 -3.41
CA ASP A 58 -10.00 -5.75 -3.18
C ASP A 58 -9.63 -6.21 -1.74
N GLY A 59 -9.02 -5.33 -0.94
CA GLY A 59 -8.55 -5.63 0.41
C GLY A 59 -7.46 -6.70 0.47
N GLU A 60 -6.85 -7.04 -0.68
CA GLU A 60 -5.82 -8.07 -0.82
C GLU A 60 -6.26 -9.48 -0.37
N GLN A 61 -7.55 -9.77 -0.50
CA GLN A 61 -8.13 -11.00 0.02
C GLN A 61 -7.65 -12.26 -0.72
N SER A 62 -7.26 -12.14 -1.99
CA SER A 62 -6.76 -13.25 -2.79
C SER A 62 -5.27 -13.54 -2.59
N ARG A 63 -4.53 -12.67 -1.89
CA ARG A 63 -3.08 -12.75 -1.68
C ARG A 63 -2.78 -13.18 -0.25
N GLN A 64 -1.93 -14.19 -0.09
CA GLN A 64 -1.47 -14.61 1.24
C GLN A 64 -0.56 -13.54 1.86
N HIS A 65 0.32 -12.98 1.03
CA HIS A 65 1.20 -11.87 1.37
C HIS A 65 1.34 -10.93 0.17
N PHE A 66 1.40 -9.62 0.37
CA PHE A 66 1.36 -8.63 -0.71
C PHE A 66 2.52 -8.77 -1.72
N VAL A 67 3.73 -9.13 -1.29
CA VAL A 67 4.87 -9.38 -2.19
C VAL A 67 4.79 -10.78 -2.79
N HIS A 68 4.67 -11.82 -1.96
CA HIS A 68 4.74 -13.20 -2.42
C HIS A 68 3.54 -13.58 -3.29
N GLY A 69 2.37 -12.96 -3.07
CA GLY A 69 1.22 -13.15 -3.96
C GLY A 69 1.49 -12.75 -5.41
N PHE A 70 2.45 -11.85 -5.65
CA PHE A 70 2.94 -11.56 -6.99
C PHE A 70 4.03 -12.53 -7.43
N LEU A 71 5.03 -12.77 -6.57
CA LEU A 71 6.21 -13.58 -6.89
C LEU A 71 5.89 -15.03 -7.25
N GLU A 72 4.83 -15.63 -6.67
CA GLU A 72 4.38 -16.99 -6.98
C GLU A 72 4.02 -17.17 -8.48
N HIS A 73 3.69 -16.08 -9.17
CA HIS A 73 3.36 -16.04 -10.59
C HIS A 73 4.55 -15.68 -11.49
N VAL A 74 5.77 -15.68 -10.96
CA VAL A 74 6.99 -15.36 -11.69
C VAL A 74 7.85 -16.60 -11.88
N GLU A 75 8.26 -16.87 -13.12
CA GLU A 75 9.31 -17.85 -13.46
C GLU A 75 10.68 -17.30 -13.05
N GLY A 76 11.65 -18.19 -12.79
CA GLY A 76 13.00 -17.82 -12.39
C GLY A 76 13.18 -17.65 -10.88
N ILE A 77 12.15 -17.93 -10.10
CA ILE A 77 12.18 -17.87 -8.63
C ILE A 77 12.03 -19.28 -8.05
N ASP A 78 12.99 -19.68 -7.20
CA ASP A 78 12.98 -20.93 -6.45
C ASP A 78 12.35 -20.70 -5.06
N PHE A 79 11.14 -21.23 -4.87
CA PHE A 79 10.42 -21.22 -3.61
C PHE A 79 10.67 -22.45 -2.73
N GLU A 80 11.26 -23.50 -3.29
CA GLU A 80 11.53 -24.74 -2.57
C GLU A 80 12.81 -24.63 -1.73
N ASN A 81 13.87 -24.06 -2.30
CA ASN A 81 15.16 -23.89 -1.64
C ASN A 81 15.32 -22.47 -1.08
N LYS A 82 14.52 -22.15 -0.06
CA LYS A 82 14.59 -20.83 0.61
C LYS A 82 15.86 -20.68 1.42
N VAL A 83 16.31 -19.43 1.60
CA VAL A 83 17.46 -19.07 2.44
C VAL A 83 17.05 -18.06 3.49
N THR A 84 17.74 -18.07 4.63
CA THR A 84 17.55 -17.05 5.66
C THR A 84 18.21 -15.76 5.22
N MET A 85 17.45 -14.68 5.25
CA MET A 85 17.93 -13.33 4.92
C MET A 85 17.35 -12.31 5.91
N GLY A 86 18.19 -11.35 6.32
CA GLY A 86 17.75 -10.20 7.11
C GLY A 86 16.92 -9.25 6.24
N ILE A 87 15.68 -9.02 6.65
CA ILE A 87 14.72 -8.14 5.95
C ILE A 87 14.73 -6.76 6.60
N ARG A 88 14.52 -5.71 5.78
CA ARG A 88 14.50 -4.32 6.25
C ARG A 88 15.76 -3.98 7.04
N ASN A 89 16.93 -4.24 6.43
CA ASN A 89 18.24 -3.99 7.04
C ASN A 89 18.44 -4.76 8.36
N GLY A 90 18.04 -6.04 8.39
CA GLY A 90 18.19 -6.91 9.56
C GLY A 90 17.19 -6.65 10.68
N ARG A 91 16.07 -5.96 10.41
CA ARG A 91 15.01 -5.77 11.41
C ARG A 91 14.43 -7.10 11.89
N TYR A 92 14.36 -8.08 11.00
CA TYR A 92 14.01 -9.47 11.30
C TYR A 92 14.55 -10.40 10.21
N ASP A 93 14.77 -11.65 10.57
CA ASP A 93 15.15 -12.70 9.63
C ASP A 93 13.92 -13.39 9.04
N ALA A 94 13.98 -13.70 7.74
CA ALA A 94 12.94 -14.44 7.05
C ALA A 94 13.51 -15.50 6.12
N GLN A 95 12.72 -16.56 5.87
CA GLN A 95 13.00 -17.54 4.83
C GLN A 95 12.50 -16.97 3.50
N VAL A 96 13.43 -16.55 2.63
CA VAL A 96 13.10 -15.90 1.36
C VAL A 96 13.38 -16.81 0.17
N PRO A 97 12.57 -16.72 -0.91
CA PRO A 97 12.85 -17.43 -2.16
C PRO A 97 14.09 -16.84 -2.86
N GLN A 98 14.62 -17.57 -3.80
CA GLN A 98 15.83 -17.21 -4.53
C GLN A 98 15.53 -16.93 -6.01
N VAL A 99 16.06 -15.86 -6.56
CA VAL A 99 16.07 -15.61 -7.99
C VAL A 99 17.24 -16.38 -8.61
N VAL A 100 16.92 -17.40 -9.39
CA VAL A 100 17.90 -18.38 -9.93
C VAL A 100 18.00 -18.36 -11.46
N ALA A 101 17.11 -17.63 -12.14
CA ALA A 101 17.09 -17.49 -13.59
C ALA A 101 16.48 -16.14 -14.00
N ALA A 102 16.47 -15.86 -15.30
CA ALA A 102 15.80 -14.68 -15.84
C ALA A 102 14.30 -14.67 -15.48
N LEU A 103 13.82 -13.53 -15.00
CA LEU A 103 12.45 -13.37 -14.53
C LEU A 103 11.47 -13.23 -15.70
N LYS A 104 10.32 -13.91 -15.61
CA LYS A 104 9.22 -13.82 -16.58
C LYS A 104 7.89 -14.08 -15.89
N LEU A 105 6.81 -13.41 -16.30
CA LEU A 105 5.47 -13.76 -15.83
C LEU A 105 5.01 -15.09 -16.41
N LYS A 106 4.42 -15.94 -15.57
CA LYS A 106 3.74 -17.19 -15.98
C LYS A 106 2.41 -16.91 -16.71
N GLY A 107 1.90 -15.68 -16.62
CA GLY A 107 0.63 -15.20 -17.14
C GLY A 107 0.17 -13.98 -16.37
N ARG A 108 -1.14 -13.68 -16.45
CA ARG A 108 -1.76 -12.63 -15.62
C ARG A 108 -1.71 -13.04 -14.15
N VAL A 109 -1.34 -12.10 -13.30
CA VAL A 109 -1.20 -12.35 -11.85
C VAL A 109 -2.53 -12.13 -11.12
N HIS A 110 -3.17 -11.00 -11.36
CA HIS A 110 -4.30 -10.51 -10.57
C HIS A 110 -5.59 -10.32 -11.40
N ALA A 111 -5.70 -11.00 -12.54
CA ALA A 111 -6.86 -10.83 -13.43
C ALA A 111 -8.19 -11.15 -12.75
N PHE A 112 -8.23 -12.26 -12.00
CA PHE A 112 -9.46 -12.73 -11.37
C PHE A 112 -10.00 -11.72 -10.35
N GLU A 113 -9.17 -11.31 -9.38
CA GLU A 113 -9.59 -10.41 -8.33
C GLU A 113 -9.89 -8.99 -8.83
N ALA A 114 -9.13 -8.48 -9.81
CA ALA A 114 -9.37 -7.16 -10.38
C ALA A 114 -10.68 -7.11 -11.19
N GLN A 115 -10.94 -8.11 -12.02
CA GLN A 115 -12.17 -8.22 -12.80
C GLN A 115 -13.37 -8.44 -11.89
N LEU A 116 -13.25 -9.29 -10.86
CA LEU A 116 -14.28 -9.50 -9.85
C LEU A 116 -14.59 -8.19 -9.12
N ALA A 117 -13.57 -7.49 -8.62
CA ALA A 117 -13.74 -6.22 -7.92
C ALA A 117 -14.42 -5.19 -8.83
N ARG A 118 -13.95 -5.03 -10.08
CA ARG A 118 -14.53 -4.06 -11.01
C ARG A 118 -15.99 -4.38 -11.36
N ALA A 119 -16.36 -5.63 -11.48
CA ALA A 119 -17.73 -6.04 -11.78
C ALA A 119 -18.72 -5.72 -10.64
N HIS A 120 -18.24 -5.56 -9.39
CA HIS A 120 -19.07 -5.43 -8.20
C HIS A 120 -19.00 -4.07 -7.51
N THR A 121 -18.28 -3.09 -8.09
CA THR A 121 -18.31 -1.71 -7.59
C THR A 121 -18.45 -0.71 -8.73
N ARG A 122 -19.06 0.43 -8.45
CA ARG A 122 -19.06 1.62 -9.33
C ARG A 122 -18.18 2.74 -8.79
N LYS A 123 -17.61 2.55 -7.60
CA LYS A 123 -16.63 3.46 -7.01
C LYS A 123 -15.32 3.43 -7.81
N LYS A 124 -14.46 4.40 -7.61
CA LYS A 124 -13.08 4.30 -8.07
C LYS A 124 -12.43 3.06 -7.45
N LEU A 125 -11.81 2.23 -8.28
CA LEU A 125 -11.14 1.01 -7.86
C LEU A 125 -9.63 1.26 -7.79
N LYS A 126 -9.07 1.11 -6.60
CA LYS A 126 -7.64 1.11 -6.36
C LYS A 126 -7.13 -0.32 -6.22
N PHE A 127 -6.03 -0.64 -6.88
CA PHE A 127 -5.36 -1.94 -6.79
C PHE A 127 -3.90 -1.76 -6.39
N THR A 128 -3.42 -2.60 -5.47
CA THR A 128 -2.06 -2.55 -4.93
C THR A 128 -1.17 -3.60 -5.55
N LEU A 129 0.06 -3.23 -5.85
CA LEU A 129 1.15 -4.10 -6.30
C LEU A 129 2.37 -3.87 -5.39
N PRO A 130 3.23 -4.88 -5.19
CA PRO A 130 4.49 -4.62 -4.49
C PRO A 130 5.40 -3.71 -5.31
N GLY A 131 6.16 -2.85 -4.66
CA GLY A 131 7.14 -2.02 -5.33
C GLY A 131 8.45 -2.76 -5.63
N PRO A 132 9.20 -2.39 -6.67
CA PRO A 132 10.41 -3.08 -7.10
C PRO A 132 11.50 -3.18 -6.03
N LEU A 133 11.77 -2.09 -5.27
CA LEU A 133 12.78 -2.10 -4.22
C LEU A 133 12.35 -2.98 -3.05
N THR A 134 11.07 -2.95 -2.69
CA THR A 134 10.51 -3.82 -1.66
C THR A 134 10.60 -5.30 -2.05
N ILE A 135 10.40 -5.64 -3.32
CA ILE A 135 10.60 -7.02 -3.80
C ILE A 135 12.07 -7.42 -3.63
N VAL A 136 13.01 -6.59 -4.08
CA VAL A 136 14.47 -6.86 -3.98
C VAL A 136 14.89 -7.12 -2.53
N ASP A 137 14.30 -6.42 -1.56
CA ASP A 137 14.56 -6.63 -0.13
C ASP A 137 13.99 -7.95 0.43
N THR A 138 13.18 -8.66 -0.34
CA THR A 138 12.49 -9.89 0.11
C THR A 138 12.84 -11.15 -0.68
N VAL A 139 13.83 -11.09 -1.56
CA VAL A 139 14.33 -12.23 -2.36
C VAL A 139 15.84 -12.26 -2.35
N ALA A 140 16.43 -13.47 -2.39
CA ALA A 140 17.87 -13.64 -2.53
C ALA A 140 18.24 -13.67 -4.02
N ASP A 141 19.23 -12.89 -4.42
CA ASP A 141 19.71 -12.86 -5.81
C ASP A 141 20.84 -13.90 -6.02
N ARG A 142 20.63 -14.83 -6.94
CA ARG A 142 21.61 -15.82 -7.40
C ARG A 142 21.84 -15.75 -8.91
N PHE A 143 21.21 -14.79 -9.59
CA PHE A 143 21.26 -14.73 -11.05
C PHE A 143 21.75 -13.38 -11.59
N TYR A 144 21.19 -12.27 -11.09
CA TYR A 144 21.52 -10.94 -11.64
C TYR A 144 22.84 -10.39 -11.14
N GLY A 145 23.23 -10.71 -9.91
CA GLY A 145 24.45 -10.22 -9.26
C GLY A 145 24.49 -8.70 -9.05
N ASP A 146 23.35 -8.02 -9.25
CA ASP A 146 23.17 -6.59 -9.14
C ASP A 146 21.70 -6.27 -8.81
N LYS A 147 21.48 -5.65 -7.66
CA LYS A 147 20.12 -5.36 -7.17
C LYS A 147 19.36 -4.36 -8.03
N VAL A 148 20.06 -3.43 -8.72
CA VAL A 148 19.40 -2.48 -9.62
C VAL A 148 18.91 -3.19 -10.88
N ARG A 149 19.73 -4.06 -11.47
CA ARG A 149 19.32 -4.89 -12.60
C ARG A 149 18.13 -5.78 -12.25
N MET A 150 18.16 -6.41 -11.08
CA MET A 150 17.06 -7.24 -10.60
C MET A 150 15.79 -6.41 -10.36
N ALA A 151 15.92 -5.23 -9.74
CA ALA A 151 14.79 -4.31 -9.54
C ALA A 151 14.16 -3.85 -10.86
N MET A 152 14.97 -3.54 -11.86
CA MET A 152 14.47 -3.15 -13.19
C MET A 152 13.76 -4.31 -13.89
N ALA A 153 14.24 -5.55 -13.74
CA ALA A 153 13.57 -6.73 -14.26
C ALA A 153 12.20 -6.93 -13.57
N PHE A 154 12.10 -6.78 -12.26
CA PHE A 154 10.79 -6.80 -11.57
C PHE A 154 9.89 -5.63 -12.01
N ALA A 155 10.44 -4.43 -12.18
CA ALA A 155 9.67 -3.28 -12.66
C ALA A 155 9.03 -3.51 -14.03
N GLU A 156 9.72 -4.24 -14.94
CA GLU A 156 9.15 -4.65 -16.24
C GLU A 156 7.97 -5.61 -16.09
N LEU A 157 8.06 -6.58 -15.20
CA LEU A 157 6.97 -7.53 -14.95
C LEU A 157 5.78 -6.83 -14.27
N LEU A 158 6.05 -5.96 -13.31
CA LEU A 158 5.03 -5.14 -12.65
C LEU A 158 4.33 -4.21 -13.65
N ASN A 159 5.06 -3.63 -14.60
CA ASN A 159 4.49 -2.81 -15.66
C ASN A 159 3.54 -3.61 -16.57
N GLN A 160 3.93 -4.84 -16.95
CA GLN A 160 3.06 -5.71 -17.74
C GLN A 160 1.72 -5.98 -17.01
N GLU A 161 1.77 -6.31 -15.74
CA GLU A 161 0.56 -6.56 -14.94
C GLU A 161 -0.23 -5.26 -14.70
N ALA A 162 0.44 -4.14 -14.43
CA ALA A 162 -0.20 -2.85 -14.21
C ALA A 162 -0.99 -2.37 -15.46
N LEU A 163 -0.41 -2.50 -16.66
CA LEU A 163 -1.10 -2.19 -17.92
C LEU A 163 -2.34 -3.06 -18.12
N ALA A 164 -2.26 -4.33 -17.75
CA ALA A 164 -3.37 -5.24 -17.83
C ALA A 164 -4.46 -4.96 -16.79
N LEU A 165 -4.09 -4.59 -15.55
CA LEU A 165 -5.03 -4.14 -14.53
C LEU A 165 -5.76 -2.86 -14.95
N GLN A 166 -5.05 -1.91 -15.56
CA GLN A 166 -5.70 -0.73 -16.15
C GLN A 166 -6.72 -1.13 -17.22
N ALA A 167 -6.41 -2.09 -18.08
CA ALA A 167 -7.33 -2.60 -19.11
C ALA A 167 -8.54 -3.32 -18.49
N ASP A 168 -8.41 -3.92 -17.31
CA ASP A 168 -9.53 -4.50 -16.54
C ASP A 168 -10.41 -3.43 -15.85
N GLY A 169 -10.06 -2.13 -15.97
CA GLY A 169 -10.85 -1.01 -15.46
C GLY A 169 -10.46 -0.57 -14.04
N VAL A 170 -9.22 -0.83 -13.61
CA VAL A 170 -8.66 -0.25 -12.39
C VAL A 170 -8.38 1.23 -12.61
N ASP A 171 -8.84 2.09 -11.70
CA ASP A 171 -8.73 3.54 -11.78
C ASP A 171 -7.43 4.08 -11.18
N ILE A 172 -6.91 3.38 -10.15
CA ILE A 172 -5.70 3.79 -9.42
C ILE A 172 -4.82 2.55 -9.20
N ILE A 173 -3.58 2.60 -9.67
CA ILE A 173 -2.58 1.55 -9.40
C ILE A 173 -1.56 2.09 -8.42
N GLN A 174 -1.49 1.44 -7.25
CA GLN A 174 -0.59 1.78 -6.17
C GLN A 174 0.54 0.76 -6.06
N PHE A 175 1.76 1.24 -5.95
CA PHE A 175 2.93 0.42 -5.63
C PHE A 175 3.30 0.61 -4.15
N ASP A 176 3.47 -0.50 -3.43
CA ASP A 176 3.80 -0.48 -2.00
C ASP A 176 5.32 -0.60 -1.80
N GLU A 177 5.92 0.47 -1.30
CA GLU A 177 7.37 0.59 -1.09
C GLU A 177 7.73 0.89 0.38
N PRO A 178 7.34 0.04 1.35
CA PRO A 178 7.74 0.24 2.74
C PRO A 178 9.27 0.13 2.95
N ALA A 179 10.00 -0.47 2.01
CA ALA A 179 11.45 -0.53 2.04
C ALA A 179 12.12 0.85 1.81
N PHE A 180 11.43 1.81 1.22
CA PHE A 180 11.97 3.15 0.99
C PHE A 180 12.39 3.85 2.28
N ASN A 181 11.62 3.71 3.36
CA ASN A 181 11.95 4.28 4.68
C ASN A 181 13.12 3.57 5.38
N VAL A 182 13.65 2.51 4.81
CA VAL A 182 14.82 1.77 5.33
C VAL A 182 16.05 2.04 4.47
N TYR A 183 15.88 2.03 3.15
CA TYR A 183 16.94 2.18 2.14
C TYR A 183 16.78 3.50 1.39
N MET A 184 16.78 4.61 2.12
CA MET A 184 16.48 5.95 1.60
C MET A 184 17.41 6.37 0.46
N GLN A 185 18.70 6.02 0.54
CA GLN A 185 19.66 6.32 -0.51
C GLN A 185 19.36 5.51 -1.79
N ASP A 186 19.15 4.19 -1.66
CA ASP A 186 18.75 3.33 -2.78
C ASP A 186 17.42 3.80 -3.39
N ALA A 187 16.47 4.21 -2.55
CA ALA A 187 15.19 4.75 -3.00
C ALA A 187 15.36 5.99 -3.88
N ALA A 188 16.19 6.94 -3.45
CA ALA A 188 16.47 8.18 -4.19
C ALA A 188 17.31 7.94 -5.46
N ASP A 189 18.32 7.06 -5.41
CA ASP A 189 19.27 6.84 -6.50
C ASP A 189 18.66 6.04 -7.67
N TRP A 190 17.91 4.97 -7.35
CA TRP A 190 17.37 4.05 -8.34
C TRP A 190 15.94 3.55 -8.08
N GLY A 191 15.47 3.51 -6.81
CA GLY A 191 14.15 2.97 -6.47
C GLY A 191 13.01 3.73 -7.15
N VAL A 192 13.07 5.07 -7.16
CA VAL A 192 12.09 5.91 -7.88
C VAL A 192 12.14 5.66 -9.39
N LYS A 193 13.33 5.45 -9.99
CA LYS A 193 13.46 5.11 -11.41
C LYS A 193 12.83 3.75 -11.73
N ALA A 194 12.98 2.78 -10.84
CA ALA A 194 12.32 1.47 -10.99
C ALA A 194 10.79 1.60 -10.90
N LEU A 195 10.26 2.45 -10.01
CA LEU A 195 8.84 2.79 -10.00
C LEU A 195 8.38 3.45 -11.31
N GLU A 196 9.15 4.41 -11.85
CA GLU A 196 8.84 5.05 -13.13
C GLU A 196 8.80 4.03 -14.28
N ARG A 197 9.69 3.02 -14.25
CA ARG A 197 9.63 1.91 -15.20
C ARG A 197 8.36 1.07 -15.01
N ALA A 198 7.96 0.82 -13.77
CA ALA A 198 6.74 0.04 -13.47
C ALA A 198 5.45 0.75 -13.89
N VAL A 199 5.42 2.08 -13.91
CA VAL A 199 4.24 2.86 -14.33
C VAL A 199 4.27 3.30 -15.80
N GLN A 200 5.28 2.93 -16.56
CA GLN A 200 5.45 3.37 -17.95
C GLN A 200 4.24 3.01 -18.82
N GLY A 201 3.66 4.00 -19.48
CA GLY A 201 2.52 3.81 -20.39
C GLY A 201 1.15 3.73 -19.70
N LEU A 202 1.09 3.80 -18.36
CA LEU A 202 -0.18 3.92 -17.66
C LEU A 202 -0.81 5.30 -17.90
N THR A 203 -2.12 5.31 -18.04
CA THR A 203 -2.94 6.52 -18.17
C THR A 203 -3.91 6.70 -17.00
N CYS A 204 -4.12 5.64 -16.21
CA CYS A 204 -4.82 5.73 -14.93
C CYS A 204 -3.95 6.43 -13.87
N THR A 205 -4.55 6.74 -12.72
CA THR A 205 -3.81 7.36 -11.61
C THR A 205 -2.76 6.38 -11.06
N THR A 206 -1.53 6.86 -10.91
CA THR A 206 -0.43 6.10 -10.31
C THR A 206 -0.13 6.58 -8.91
N ALA A 207 0.06 5.66 -7.98
CA ALA A 207 0.31 5.97 -6.58
C ALA A 207 1.49 5.17 -6.03
N VAL A 208 2.18 5.72 -5.04
CA VAL A 208 3.13 5.00 -4.21
C VAL A 208 2.74 5.10 -2.75
N HIS A 209 2.70 3.96 -2.06
CA HIS A 209 2.48 3.89 -0.63
C HIS A 209 3.79 3.63 0.08
N ILE A 210 4.14 4.53 1.00
CA ILE A 210 5.37 4.46 1.80
C ILE A 210 4.96 4.62 3.26
N CYS A 211 5.03 3.53 4.02
CA CYS A 211 4.71 3.53 5.44
C CYS A 211 5.91 3.06 6.28
N TYR A 212 5.78 3.18 7.58
CA TYR A 212 6.73 2.62 8.56
C TYR A 212 6.35 1.18 8.95
N GLY A 213 5.43 0.58 8.22
CA GLY A 213 5.00 -0.81 8.35
C GLY A 213 3.75 -0.99 9.21
N TYR A 214 3.22 -2.21 9.17
CA TYR A 214 2.07 -2.63 9.96
C TYR A 214 2.28 -2.44 11.46
N GLY A 215 1.18 -2.34 12.23
CA GLY A 215 1.17 -2.29 13.70
C GLY A 215 1.57 -3.62 14.37
N ILE A 216 2.67 -4.23 13.96
CA ILE A 216 3.23 -5.45 14.55
C ILE A 216 4.43 -5.10 15.44
N LYS A 217 4.69 -5.94 16.46
CA LYS A 217 5.74 -5.69 17.45
C LYS A 217 7.10 -5.33 16.84
N ALA A 218 7.59 -6.05 15.84
CA ALA A 218 8.88 -5.77 15.21
C ALA A 218 8.97 -4.37 14.58
N ASN A 219 7.86 -3.86 14.02
CA ASN A 219 7.81 -2.51 13.47
C ASN A 219 7.67 -1.46 14.57
N ILE A 220 6.90 -1.74 15.62
CA ILE A 220 6.75 -0.85 16.78
C ILE A 220 8.09 -0.68 17.47
N ASP A 221 8.78 -1.78 17.80
CA ASP A 221 10.12 -1.75 18.43
C ASP A 221 11.13 -0.96 17.56
N TRP A 222 11.08 -1.14 16.24
CA TRP A 222 11.94 -0.36 15.35
C TRP A 222 11.58 1.13 15.31
N LYS A 223 10.31 1.48 15.31
CA LYS A 223 9.85 2.88 15.35
C LYS A 223 10.37 3.60 16.59
N GLU A 224 10.44 2.93 17.75
CA GLU A 224 11.02 3.48 18.98
C GLU A 224 12.50 3.87 18.83
N THR A 225 13.23 3.24 17.89
CA THR A 225 14.65 3.55 17.63
C THR A 225 14.84 4.80 16.74
N LEU A 226 13.78 5.32 16.12
CA LEU A 226 13.85 6.43 15.15
C LEU A 226 13.91 7.82 15.82
N GLY A 227 13.78 7.87 17.16
CA GLY A 227 13.80 9.12 17.91
C GLY A 227 12.47 9.87 17.91
N SER A 228 12.53 11.15 18.28
CA SER A 228 11.33 11.99 18.46
C SER A 228 10.73 12.52 17.16
N GLU A 229 11.46 12.49 16.05
CA GLU A 229 10.99 12.87 14.71
C GLU A 229 11.43 11.84 13.68
N TRP A 230 10.50 11.37 12.87
CA TRP A 230 10.77 10.42 11.79
C TRP A 230 10.89 11.17 10.46
N ARG A 231 12.12 11.44 10.04
CA ARG A 231 12.42 12.30 8.88
C ARG A 231 12.86 11.52 7.63
N GLN A 232 12.65 10.20 7.56
CA GLN A 232 13.08 9.36 6.43
C GLN A 232 12.51 9.86 5.09
N TYR A 233 11.27 10.37 5.08
CA TYR A 233 10.64 10.95 3.89
C TYR A 233 11.42 12.15 3.31
N GLU A 234 12.18 12.87 4.14
CA GLU A 234 12.95 14.04 3.71
C GLU A 234 13.99 13.69 2.63
N ALA A 235 14.57 12.49 2.71
CA ALA A 235 15.52 12.00 1.71
C ALA A 235 14.85 11.48 0.42
N ILE A 236 13.58 11.08 0.49
CA ILE A 236 12.87 10.36 -0.59
C ILE A 236 11.95 11.28 -1.38
N PHE A 237 11.21 12.14 -0.72
CA PHE A 237 10.16 12.98 -1.31
C PHE A 237 10.66 13.91 -2.43
N PRO A 238 11.88 14.51 -2.39
CA PRO A 238 12.37 15.32 -3.50
C PRO A 238 12.52 14.55 -4.81
N ALA A 239 12.87 13.26 -4.77
CA ALA A 239 12.92 12.40 -5.94
C ALA A 239 11.51 12.07 -6.45
N LEU A 240 10.59 11.71 -5.55
CA LEU A 240 9.19 11.45 -5.90
C LEU A 240 8.48 12.67 -6.45
N ALA A 241 8.73 13.87 -5.91
CA ALA A 241 8.15 15.11 -6.42
C ALA A 241 8.51 15.36 -7.90
N LYS A 242 9.67 14.93 -8.34
CA LYS A 242 10.14 15.05 -9.74
C LYS A 242 9.71 13.88 -10.63
N SER A 243 9.23 12.78 -10.05
CA SER A 243 8.86 11.57 -10.77
C SER A 243 7.51 11.71 -11.50
N SER A 244 7.18 10.73 -12.34
CA SER A 244 5.87 10.61 -12.98
C SER A 244 4.77 10.07 -12.06
N ILE A 245 5.09 9.62 -10.86
CA ILE A 245 4.09 9.15 -9.88
C ILE A 245 3.20 10.31 -9.46
N GLN A 246 1.88 10.11 -9.50
CA GLN A 246 0.90 11.18 -9.27
C GLN A 246 0.52 11.35 -7.81
N GLN A 247 0.36 10.24 -7.06
CA GLN A 247 -0.03 10.24 -5.66
C GLN A 247 1.06 9.64 -4.77
N VAL A 248 1.32 10.25 -3.62
CA VAL A 248 2.31 9.77 -2.64
C VAL A 248 1.66 9.72 -1.26
N SER A 249 1.80 8.60 -0.55
CA SER A 249 1.31 8.46 0.81
C SER A 249 2.37 8.76 1.86
N LEU A 250 1.92 9.17 3.05
CA LEU A 250 2.75 9.23 4.26
C LEU A 250 1.91 8.91 5.50
N GLU A 251 2.55 8.35 6.53
CA GLU A 251 1.96 8.26 7.87
C GLU A 251 1.92 9.66 8.51
N CYS A 252 0.81 10.00 9.18
CA CYS A 252 0.67 11.29 9.83
C CYS A 252 0.07 11.15 11.24
N TYR A 253 -1.17 10.69 11.39
CA TYR A 253 -1.84 10.58 12.68
C TYR A 253 -1.14 9.57 13.60
N HIS A 254 -0.88 9.97 14.86
CA HIS A 254 -0.14 9.18 15.85
C HIS A 254 1.23 8.69 15.36
N SER A 255 1.85 9.40 14.42
CA SER A 255 3.23 9.17 14.01
C SER A 255 4.13 10.33 14.47
N HIS A 256 5.42 10.09 14.48
CA HIS A 256 6.40 11.14 14.73
C HIS A 256 6.91 11.79 13.43
N VAL A 257 6.17 11.64 12.34
CA VAL A 257 6.47 12.27 11.04
C VAL A 257 6.10 13.75 11.12
N PRO A 258 7.05 14.68 10.93
CA PRO A 258 6.75 16.10 10.88
C PRO A 258 5.82 16.41 9.68
N PRO A 259 4.64 17.04 9.91
CA PRO A 259 3.68 17.31 8.83
C PRO A 259 4.22 18.24 7.75
N ASP A 260 5.20 19.11 8.07
CA ASP A 260 5.84 20.02 7.13
C ASP A 260 6.59 19.32 5.99
N LEU A 261 6.95 18.03 6.16
CA LEU A 261 7.54 17.20 5.08
C LEU A 261 6.62 17.06 3.86
N MET A 262 5.30 17.24 4.02
CA MET A 262 4.36 17.27 2.91
C MET A 262 4.68 18.37 1.89
N ARG A 263 5.35 19.47 2.29
CA ARG A 263 5.81 20.55 1.38
C ARG A 263 6.75 20.04 0.30
N LEU A 264 7.52 18.98 0.59
CA LEU A 264 8.46 18.36 -0.34
C LEU A 264 7.75 17.65 -1.51
N LEU A 265 6.44 17.41 -1.39
CA LEU A 265 5.58 16.81 -2.42
C LEU A 265 4.79 17.83 -3.23
N ALA A 266 5.27 19.08 -3.31
CA ALA A 266 4.59 20.13 -4.08
C ALA A 266 4.29 19.66 -5.52
N GLY A 267 3.02 19.81 -5.93
CA GLY A 267 2.54 19.36 -7.24
C GLY A 267 2.01 17.92 -7.29
N LYS A 268 2.19 17.11 -6.24
CA LYS A 268 1.62 15.77 -6.11
C LYS A 268 0.28 15.80 -5.37
N ASP A 269 -0.51 14.76 -5.59
CA ASP A 269 -1.61 14.42 -4.72
C ASP A 269 -1.05 13.67 -3.50
N VAL A 270 -1.51 14.01 -2.31
CA VAL A 270 -0.97 13.46 -1.07
C VAL A 270 -2.03 12.62 -0.35
N MET A 271 -1.74 11.34 -0.18
CA MET A 271 -2.54 10.44 0.64
C MET A 271 -2.04 10.56 2.08
N VAL A 272 -2.79 11.28 2.91
CA VAL A 272 -2.44 11.58 4.30
C VAL A 272 -3.01 10.50 5.21
N GLY A 273 -2.16 9.82 5.96
CA GLY A 273 -2.56 8.83 6.94
C GLY A 273 -3.23 9.48 8.15
N VAL A 274 -4.55 9.36 8.25
CA VAL A 274 -5.37 9.93 9.32
C VAL A 274 -5.95 8.86 10.27
N ILE A 275 -5.64 7.60 10.00
CA ILE A 275 -6.05 6.43 10.80
C ILE A 275 -4.81 5.67 11.24
N ASP A 276 -4.65 5.52 12.54
CA ASP A 276 -3.58 4.71 13.15
C ASP A 276 -3.86 3.22 12.96
N VAL A 277 -2.83 2.46 12.64
CA VAL A 277 -2.91 0.99 12.45
C VAL A 277 -2.14 0.22 13.54
N ALA A 278 -1.52 0.92 14.49
CA ALA A 278 -0.78 0.33 15.60
C ALA A 278 -1.63 0.20 16.88
N SER A 279 -2.85 0.75 16.88
CA SER A 279 -3.76 0.77 18.02
C SER A 279 -5.17 0.30 17.61
N ASP A 280 -5.84 -0.45 18.50
CA ASP A 280 -7.24 -0.83 18.35
C ASP A 280 -8.22 0.29 18.72
N THR A 281 -7.72 1.44 19.20
CA THR A 281 -8.52 2.64 19.46
C THR A 281 -9.13 3.15 18.16
N ILE A 282 -10.43 3.38 18.16
CA ILE A 282 -11.14 3.95 17.02
C ILE A 282 -11.06 5.47 17.09
N GLU A 283 -10.61 6.08 16.03
CA GLU A 283 -10.54 7.54 15.89
C GLU A 283 -11.95 8.15 15.88
N THR A 284 -12.09 9.32 16.50
CA THR A 284 -13.34 10.08 16.33
C THR A 284 -13.34 10.85 15.02
N PRO A 285 -14.53 11.19 14.46
CA PRO A 285 -14.62 12.04 13.28
C PRO A 285 -13.88 13.38 13.44
N GLU A 286 -13.87 13.92 14.66
CA GLU A 286 -13.17 15.18 15.00
C GLU A 286 -11.65 15.00 14.86
N GLN A 287 -11.08 13.94 15.42
CA GLN A 287 -9.64 13.65 15.32
C GLN A 287 -9.19 13.50 13.87
N VAL A 288 -9.97 12.78 13.06
CA VAL A 288 -9.69 12.65 11.62
C VAL A 288 -9.78 14.00 10.91
N ALA A 289 -10.83 14.78 11.18
CA ALA A 289 -11.01 16.10 10.57
C ALA A 289 -9.94 17.09 11.00
N ASP A 290 -9.49 17.04 12.25
CA ASP A 290 -8.42 17.89 12.78
C ASP A 290 -7.08 17.56 12.10
N THR A 291 -6.74 16.27 11.93
CA THR A 291 -5.54 15.83 11.19
C THR A 291 -5.58 16.29 9.72
N ILE A 292 -6.76 16.21 9.06
CA ILE A 292 -6.94 16.78 7.73
C ILE A 292 -6.69 18.28 7.74
N GLY A 293 -7.22 19.00 8.75
CA GLY A 293 -7.01 20.45 8.93
C GLY A 293 -5.55 20.84 9.09
N GLU A 294 -4.79 20.07 9.86
CA GLU A 294 -3.34 20.24 10.00
C GLU A 294 -2.61 20.06 8.65
N ALA A 295 -2.95 19.01 7.92
CA ALA A 295 -2.34 18.73 6.62
C ALA A 295 -2.65 19.82 5.58
N LEU A 296 -3.78 20.53 5.68
CA LEU A 296 -4.15 21.65 4.79
C LEU A 296 -3.21 22.85 4.88
N GLN A 297 -2.38 22.96 5.92
CA GLN A 297 -1.32 23.97 6.00
C GLN A 297 -0.19 23.72 4.98
N PHE A 298 -0.09 22.49 4.44
CA PHE A 298 0.99 22.02 3.59
C PHE A 298 0.53 21.52 2.23
N VAL A 299 -0.70 21.01 2.14
CA VAL A 299 -1.26 20.38 0.94
C VAL A 299 -2.55 21.10 0.52
N PRO A 300 -2.66 21.52 -0.75
CA PRO A 300 -3.90 22.10 -1.26
C PRO A 300 -5.09 21.14 -1.11
N LYS A 301 -6.25 21.65 -0.72
CA LYS A 301 -7.46 20.86 -0.43
C LYS A 301 -7.93 19.93 -1.57
N ASN A 302 -7.63 20.29 -2.82
CA ASN A 302 -7.97 19.47 -4.00
C ASN A 302 -6.94 18.39 -4.31
N ARG A 303 -5.83 18.34 -3.56
CA ARG A 303 -4.75 17.35 -3.68
C ARG A 303 -4.57 16.48 -2.43
N LEU A 304 -5.45 16.62 -1.44
CA LEU A 304 -5.38 15.88 -0.19
C LEU A 304 -6.40 14.74 -0.20
N PHE A 305 -5.91 13.53 0.07
CA PHE A 305 -6.67 12.28 0.12
C PHE A 305 -6.49 11.63 1.50
N PRO A 306 -7.51 11.67 2.39
CA PRO A 306 -7.42 10.97 3.68
C PRO A 306 -7.30 9.46 3.48
N CYS A 307 -6.36 8.85 4.18
CA CYS A 307 -6.01 7.44 4.03
C CYS A 307 -5.71 6.80 5.41
N THR A 308 -5.55 5.48 5.45
CA THR A 308 -4.96 4.80 6.62
C THR A 308 -3.43 4.91 6.58
N ASN A 309 -2.77 4.97 7.74
CA ASN A 309 -1.31 5.03 7.82
C ASN A 309 -0.63 3.85 7.11
N CYS A 310 -1.20 2.66 7.23
CA CYS A 310 -0.74 1.43 6.61
C CYS A 310 -1.93 0.49 6.37
N GLY A 311 -1.68 -0.73 5.93
CA GLY A 311 -2.70 -1.76 5.81
C GLY A 311 -3.27 -2.20 7.17
N LEU A 312 -4.52 -2.64 7.17
CA LEU A 312 -5.26 -3.08 8.35
C LEU A 312 -5.25 -4.61 8.54
N ALA A 313 -4.57 -5.36 7.68
CA ALA A 313 -4.60 -6.83 7.68
C ALA A 313 -4.34 -7.51 9.05
N PRO A 314 -3.45 -6.99 9.93
CA PRO A 314 -3.21 -7.61 11.24
C PRO A 314 -4.31 -7.35 12.27
N MET A 315 -5.24 -6.46 12.01
CA MET A 315 -6.31 -6.09 12.95
C MET A 315 -7.44 -7.11 12.97
N SER A 316 -8.30 -7.03 14.01
CA SER A 316 -9.57 -7.73 13.97
C SER A 316 -10.48 -7.08 12.91
N ARG A 317 -11.38 -7.89 12.33
CA ARG A 317 -12.33 -7.39 11.33
C ARG A 317 -13.24 -6.30 11.91
N GLU A 318 -13.68 -6.45 13.15
CA GLU A 318 -14.55 -5.48 13.83
C GLU A 318 -13.86 -4.11 13.95
N ILE A 319 -12.60 -4.09 14.40
CA ILE A 319 -11.82 -2.87 14.52
C ILE A 319 -11.60 -2.24 13.14
N ALA A 320 -11.23 -3.04 12.14
CA ALA A 320 -11.02 -2.54 10.79
C ALA A 320 -12.28 -1.86 10.22
N VAL A 321 -13.46 -2.45 10.35
CA VAL A 321 -14.72 -1.85 9.90
C VAL A 321 -14.98 -0.51 10.58
N LYS A 322 -14.85 -0.45 11.92
CA LYS A 322 -15.03 0.81 12.67
C LYS A 322 -14.04 1.90 12.27
N LYS A 323 -12.80 1.54 11.96
CA LYS A 323 -11.79 2.50 11.45
C LYS A 323 -12.13 3.01 10.04
N LEU A 324 -12.72 2.19 9.16
CA LEU A 324 -13.23 2.65 7.86
C LEU A 324 -14.39 3.64 8.04
N GLU A 325 -15.31 3.36 8.95
CA GLU A 325 -16.43 4.25 9.29
C GLU A 325 -15.92 5.60 9.85
N ALA A 326 -14.93 5.55 10.77
CA ALA A 326 -14.30 6.74 11.32
C ALA A 326 -13.60 7.59 10.24
N LEU A 327 -12.88 6.95 9.32
CA LEU A 327 -12.24 7.62 8.17
C LEU A 327 -13.26 8.37 7.31
N ALA A 328 -14.34 7.71 6.94
CA ALA A 328 -15.38 8.30 6.09
C ALA A 328 -16.13 9.44 6.82
N ALA A 329 -16.52 9.22 8.08
CA ALA A 329 -17.20 10.23 8.89
C ALA A 329 -16.33 11.47 9.12
N GLY A 330 -15.04 11.26 9.44
CA GLY A 330 -14.10 12.37 9.63
C GLY A 330 -13.82 13.16 8.36
N ALA A 331 -13.70 12.50 7.22
CA ALA A 331 -13.59 13.19 5.94
C ALA A 331 -14.86 13.96 5.57
N ALA A 332 -16.04 13.44 5.89
CA ALA A 332 -17.29 14.14 5.72
C ALA A 332 -17.36 15.41 6.60
N LEU A 333 -16.92 15.31 7.85
CA LEU A 333 -16.79 16.47 8.75
C LEU A 333 -15.77 17.49 8.24
N ALA A 334 -14.62 17.04 7.73
CA ALA A 334 -13.61 17.91 7.11
C ALA A 334 -14.16 18.64 5.87
N ARG A 335 -14.99 17.97 5.04
CA ARG A 335 -15.67 18.62 3.91
C ARG A 335 -16.61 19.76 4.37
N GLN A 336 -17.29 19.58 5.49
CA GLN A 336 -18.14 20.63 6.07
C GLN A 336 -17.31 21.80 6.61
N ARG A 337 -16.22 21.52 7.33
CA ARG A 337 -15.35 22.53 7.96
C ARG A 337 -14.52 23.33 6.96
N TYR A 338 -13.95 22.66 5.96
CA TYR A 338 -12.93 23.22 5.07
C TYR A 338 -13.37 23.30 3.60
N GLY A 339 -14.57 22.80 3.28
CA GLY A 339 -15.07 22.68 1.90
C GLY A 339 -15.61 23.98 1.30
N ALA A 340 -16.07 24.94 2.10
CA ALA A 340 -16.66 26.18 1.60
C ALA A 340 -15.66 27.01 0.76
N PRO A 341 -16.09 27.65 -0.35
CA PRO A 341 -15.26 28.63 -1.04
C PRO A 341 -15.09 29.86 -0.15
N GLY A 342 -13.87 30.18 0.25
CA GLY A 342 -13.52 31.46 0.83
C GLY A 342 -13.30 31.50 2.34
N VAL A 343 -12.32 30.74 2.84
CA VAL A 343 -11.47 31.19 3.94
C VAL A 343 -10.04 31.01 3.46
N ALA A 344 -9.51 32.04 2.81
CA ALA A 344 -8.08 32.21 2.68
C ALA A 344 -7.58 32.64 4.06
N ALA A 345 -6.68 31.85 4.66
CA ALA A 345 -5.89 32.25 5.81
C ALA A 345 -4.72 33.13 5.36
#